data_70c1fe420a97c30c932d73df40970b90
#
_entry.id   70c1fe420a97c30c932d73df40970b90
#
_cell.length_a   1.000
_cell.length_b   1.000
_cell.length_c   1.000
_cell.angle_alpha   90.00
_cell.angle_beta   90.00
_cell.angle_gamma   90.00
#
_symmetry.space_group_name_H-M   'P 1'
#
loop_
_entity.id
_entity.type
_entity.pdbx_description
1 polymer ?
#
loop_
_entity_poly.entity_id
_entity_poly.type
_entity_poly.pdbx_seq_one_letter_code
_entity_poly.pdbx_strand_id
1 'polypeptide(L)'
;MIRYIFLYLISLFPTYCQELNSKVIINTDKLQSSEVMIFEEMQVAIEQFLNNNIWTSDRYNSEERINCNFIINILNEPSANLYEATVQIVSSRPIYNSSYETVLLNHGDREWTFEFFPSQNLEYSQNGFNDNLTSLLAFYSYIILGIDYDSFEKLGGEENFQKAWKILNDSQNSGYKGWDQFGSKNNRYWICENFLNPKFVGVREAYYNYHLQGMDLYYSKPEDSQGIILDNLSAINEINSKNFNSSIINIFINAKANEITNIFKGASLNTKREAYNIMTELSPSNSDLFNKILE
;
A
#
# COMPACT_ATOMS: atom_id res chain seq x y z
N MET A 1 34.11 3.45 43.00
CA MET A 1 34.23 3.75 41.57
C MET A 1 33.56 2.73 40.65
N ILE A 2 33.36 1.48 41.01
CA ILE A 2 32.75 0.41 40.17
C ILE A 2 31.22 0.56 40.02
N ARG A 3 30.56 1.23 40.91
CA ARG A 3 29.07 1.35 40.95
C ARG A 3 28.48 2.33 39.93
N TYR A 4 29.26 3.20 39.33
CA TYR A 4 28.84 4.20 38.33
C TYR A 4 29.05 3.72 36.90
N ILE A 5 29.85 2.67 36.67
CA ILE A 5 30.13 2.14 35.31
C ILE A 5 28.92 1.31 34.81
N PHE A 6 28.13 0.71 35.71
CA PHE A 6 26.99 -0.12 35.32
C PHE A 6 25.75 0.70 34.86
N LEU A 7 25.67 1.98 35.28
CA LEU A 7 24.55 2.83 34.87
C LEU A 7 24.74 3.44 33.45
N TYR A 8 25.97 3.48 32.94
CA TYR A 8 26.29 4.05 31.64
C TYR A 8 26.17 3.04 30.48
N LEU A 9 26.10 1.74 30.78
CA LEU A 9 25.96 0.68 29.76
C LEU A 9 24.52 0.45 29.31
N ILE A 10 23.53 0.99 30.02
CA ILE A 10 22.09 0.80 29.70
C ILE A 10 21.59 1.80 28.63
N SER A 11 22.37 2.85 28.31
CA SER A 11 21.93 3.92 27.41
C SER A 11 22.32 3.72 25.93
N LEU A 12 22.87 2.59 25.54
CA LEU A 12 23.38 2.34 24.17
C LEU A 12 22.66 1.24 23.40
N PHE A 13 21.46 0.85 23.83
CA PHE A 13 20.64 0.04 22.93
C PHE A 13 20.00 0.98 21.91
N PRO A 14 20.39 0.92 20.61
CA PRO A 14 19.67 1.64 19.59
C PRO A 14 18.20 1.16 19.66
N THR A 15 17.29 2.09 19.90
CA THR A 15 15.85 1.83 19.78
C THR A 15 15.58 1.67 18.30
N TYR A 16 15.55 0.43 17.83
CA TYR A 16 15.09 0.15 16.48
C TYR A 16 13.61 0.49 16.40
N CYS A 17 13.25 1.21 15.38
CA CYS A 17 11.87 1.53 15.08
C CYS A 17 11.33 0.46 14.12
N GLN A 18 10.05 0.14 14.26
CA GLN A 18 9.33 -0.72 13.33
C GLN A 18 9.13 -0.01 11.99
N GLU A 19 8.88 -0.77 10.95
CA GLU A 19 8.87 -0.29 9.56
C GLU A 19 7.70 0.64 9.24
N LEU A 20 6.52 0.38 9.82
CA LEU A 20 5.29 1.12 9.50
C LEU A 20 5.03 2.25 10.50
N ASN A 21 4.56 3.38 9.99
CA ASN A 21 3.95 4.48 10.73
C ASN A 21 2.49 4.59 10.32
N SER A 22 1.69 3.66 10.84
CA SER A 22 0.28 3.51 10.47
C SER A 22 -0.61 4.40 11.32
N LYS A 23 -1.60 5.02 10.67
CA LYS A 23 -2.76 5.64 11.32
C LYS A 23 -4.00 4.84 10.94
N VAL A 24 -4.84 4.57 11.92
CA VAL A 24 -6.09 3.83 11.73
C VAL A 24 -7.26 4.76 12.04
N ILE A 25 -8.26 4.76 11.16
CA ILE A 25 -9.52 5.50 11.33
C ILE A 25 -10.64 4.51 11.14
N ILE A 26 -11.53 4.39 12.11
CA ILE A 26 -12.72 3.55 12.02
C ILE A 26 -13.95 4.45 11.91
N ASN A 27 -14.67 4.34 10.79
CA ASN A 27 -15.93 5.01 10.57
C ASN A 27 -17.10 4.04 10.79
N THR A 28 -18.06 4.48 11.61
CA THR A 28 -19.23 3.70 12.00
C THR A 28 -20.54 4.36 11.58
N ASP A 29 -20.51 5.34 10.67
CA ASP A 29 -21.68 6.14 10.26
C ASP A 29 -22.85 5.29 9.74
N LYS A 30 -22.58 4.07 9.30
CA LYS A 30 -23.60 3.13 8.80
C LYS A 30 -24.20 2.24 9.89
N LEU A 31 -23.57 2.18 11.06
CA LEU A 31 -24.09 1.43 12.20
C LEU A 31 -24.97 2.32 13.07
N GLN A 32 -26.15 1.83 13.42
CA GLN A 32 -27.00 2.46 14.44
C GLN A 32 -26.57 2.00 15.85
N SER A 33 -25.27 1.83 16.10
CA SER A 33 -24.75 1.33 17.35
C SER A 33 -24.41 2.47 18.31
N SER A 34 -24.75 2.30 19.59
CA SER A 34 -24.34 3.19 20.68
C SER A 34 -22.99 2.79 21.30
N GLU A 35 -22.34 1.75 20.80
CA GLU A 35 -21.12 1.17 21.39
C GLU A 35 -19.83 1.81 20.84
N VAL A 36 -19.68 3.11 21.05
CA VAL A 36 -18.50 3.87 20.59
C VAL A 36 -17.19 3.31 21.14
N MET A 37 -17.18 2.86 22.40
CA MET A 37 -15.96 2.40 23.09
C MET A 37 -15.29 1.20 22.42
N ILE A 38 -16.05 0.24 21.86
CA ILE A 38 -15.46 -0.93 21.22
C ILE A 38 -14.69 -0.56 19.94
N PHE A 39 -15.17 0.44 19.21
CA PHE A 39 -14.49 0.91 17.99
C PHE A 39 -13.25 1.74 18.30
N GLU A 40 -13.22 2.46 19.41
CA GLU A 40 -12.02 3.13 19.91
C GLU A 40 -10.96 2.09 20.34
N GLU A 41 -11.36 1.05 21.08
CA GLU A 41 -10.46 -0.06 21.42
C GLU A 41 -9.94 -0.79 20.19
N MET A 42 -10.82 -1.10 19.22
CA MET A 42 -10.47 -1.73 17.95
C MET A 42 -9.46 -0.87 17.17
N GLN A 43 -9.68 0.42 17.06
CA GLN A 43 -8.76 1.34 16.39
C GLN A 43 -7.37 1.31 17.03
N VAL A 44 -7.30 1.42 18.35
CA VAL A 44 -6.04 1.38 19.09
C VAL A 44 -5.34 0.03 18.94
N ALA A 45 -6.08 -1.08 19.04
CA ALA A 45 -5.51 -2.42 18.90
C ALA A 45 -4.93 -2.65 17.50
N ILE A 46 -5.65 -2.25 16.43
CA ILE A 46 -5.17 -2.35 15.05
C ILE A 46 -3.95 -1.47 14.82
N GLU A 47 -3.97 -0.23 15.31
CA GLU A 47 -2.84 0.69 15.15
C GLU A 47 -1.59 0.18 15.89
N GLN A 48 -1.75 -0.34 17.10
CA GLN A 48 -0.66 -0.98 17.84
C GLN A 48 -0.14 -2.24 17.13
N PHE A 49 -1.02 -3.07 16.59
CA PHE A 49 -0.62 -4.25 15.83
C PHE A 49 0.24 -3.86 14.63
N LEU A 50 -0.19 -2.89 13.82
CA LEU A 50 0.55 -2.46 12.63
C LEU A 50 1.90 -1.84 12.98
N ASN A 51 1.95 -1.03 14.05
CA ASN A 51 3.12 -0.23 14.40
C ASN A 51 4.13 -0.93 15.31
N ASN A 52 3.74 -2.01 16.02
CA ASN A 52 4.62 -2.67 16.98
C ASN A 52 5.15 -4.02 16.48
N ASN A 53 4.57 -4.61 15.43
CA ASN A 53 5.12 -5.80 14.81
C ASN A 53 6.40 -5.47 14.04
N ILE A 54 7.35 -6.40 14.07
CA ILE A 54 8.56 -6.39 13.23
C ILE A 54 8.24 -7.21 11.98
N TRP A 55 8.16 -6.55 10.84
CA TRP A 55 7.75 -7.16 9.58
C TRP A 55 8.92 -7.71 8.78
N THR A 56 10.09 -7.08 8.91
CA THR A 56 11.32 -7.46 8.18
C THR A 56 12.50 -7.60 9.15
N SER A 57 13.66 -8.01 8.65
CA SER A 57 14.92 -8.01 9.40
C SER A 57 15.66 -6.67 9.31
N ASP A 58 15.16 -5.73 8.51
CA ASP A 58 15.82 -4.47 8.26
C ASP A 58 15.65 -3.49 9.43
N ARG A 59 16.56 -2.55 9.52
CA ARG A 59 16.59 -1.59 10.61
C ARG A 59 16.14 -0.24 10.09
N TYR A 60 15.03 0.23 10.62
CA TYR A 60 14.47 1.54 10.28
C TYR A 60 14.79 2.55 11.36
N ASN A 61 15.18 3.76 10.95
CA ASN A 61 15.15 4.93 11.82
C ASN A 61 13.70 5.47 11.88
N SER A 62 13.40 6.29 12.89
CA SER A 62 12.05 6.85 13.05
C SER A 62 11.57 7.67 11.84
N GLU A 63 12.49 8.27 11.11
CA GLU A 63 12.24 9.11 9.93
C GLU A 63 12.10 8.30 8.63
N GLU A 64 12.52 7.04 8.64
CA GLU A 64 12.45 6.13 7.49
C GLU A 64 11.18 5.27 7.48
N ARG A 65 10.36 5.37 8.54
CA ARG A 65 9.11 4.62 8.64
C ARG A 65 8.17 4.98 7.51
N ILE A 66 7.50 3.96 6.97
CA ILE A 66 6.56 4.10 5.87
C ILE A 66 5.25 4.66 6.40
N ASN A 67 4.89 5.87 5.97
CA ASN A 67 3.61 6.48 6.31
C ASN A 67 2.47 5.73 5.61
N CYS A 68 1.52 5.22 6.39
CA CYS A 68 0.33 4.58 5.86
C CYS A 68 -0.93 4.85 6.68
N ASN A 69 -2.07 4.81 6.00
CA ASN A 69 -3.38 5.03 6.61
C ASN A 69 -4.32 3.87 6.26
N PHE A 70 -5.01 3.38 7.27
CA PHE A 70 -6.08 2.39 7.14
C PHE A 70 -7.40 3.05 7.54
N ILE A 71 -8.27 3.31 6.56
CA ILE A 71 -9.60 3.89 6.80
C ILE A 71 -10.61 2.75 6.67
N ILE A 72 -11.10 2.26 7.82
CA ILE A 72 -11.99 1.12 7.93
C ILE A 72 -13.41 1.65 8.10
N ASN A 73 -14.28 1.38 7.14
CA ASN A 73 -15.69 1.74 7.21
C ASN A 73 -16.48 0.49 7.58
N ILE A 74 -16.97 0.43 8.80
CA ILE A 74 -17.84 -0.68 9.25
C ILE A 74 -19.19 -0.51 8.59
N LEU A 75 -19.63 -1.57 7.89
CA LEU A 75 -20.88 -1.59 7.14
C LEU A 75 -22.00 -2.22 7.92
N ASN A 76 -21.71 -3.30 8.64
CA ASN A 76 -22.68 -4.15 9.31
C ASN A 76 -22.03 -4.95 10.44
N GLU A 77 -22.84 -5.39 11.40
CA GLU A 77 -22.51 -6.33 12.46
C GLU A 77 -23.52 -7.49 12.39
N PRO A 78 -23.25 -8.52 11.56
CA PRO A 78 -24.21 -9.62 11.33
C PRO A 78 -24.49 -10.45 12.60
N SER A 79 -23.53 -10.53 13.49
CA SER A 79 -23.65 -11.12 14.84
C SER A 79 -22.70 -10.43 15.79
N ALA A 80 -22.90 -10.64 17.09
CA ALA A 80 -22.05 -10.00 18.12
C ALA A 80 -20.56 -10.24 17.84
N ASN A 81 -19.79 -9.15 17.84
CA ASN A 81 -18.34 -9.11 17.59
C ASN A 81 -17.89 -9.53 16.17
N LEU A 82 -18.80 -9.81 15.24
CA LEU A 82 -18.49 -10.09 13.83
C LEU A 82 -18.84 -8.86 12.99
N TYR A 83 -17.86 -8.30 12.30
CA TYR A 83 -17.98 -7.06 11.54
C TYR A 83 -17.76 -7.29 10.06
N GLU A 84 -18.59 -6.64 9.25
CA GLU A 84 -18.38 -6.49 7.81
C GLU A 84 -17.94 -5.05 7.51
N ALA A 85 -16.87 -4.89 6.76
CA ALA A 85 -16.26 -3.58 6.50
C ALA A 85 -15.72 -3.47 5.07
N THR A 86 -15.45 -2.23 4.69
CA THR A 86 -14.53 -1.90 3.59
C THR A 86 -13.35 -1.14 4.15
N VAL A 87 -12.18 -1.29 3.53
CA VAL A 87 -11.00 -0.53 3.93
C VAL A 87 -10.42 0.24 2.75
N GLN A 88 -9.99 1.48 2.99
CA GLN A 88 -9.12 2.21 2.10
C GLN A 88 -7.73 2.23 2.71
N ILE A 89 -6.73 1.74 1.96
CA ILE A 89 -5.35 1.66 2.38
C ILE A 89 -4.53 2.59 1.51
N VAL A 90 -3.80 3.50 2.15
CA VAL A 90 -2.95 4.47 1.47
C VAL A 90 -1.57 4.41 2.09
N SER A 91 -0.53 4.28 1.28
CA SER A 91 0.85 4.47 1.73
C SER A 91 1.57 5.50 0.86
N SER A 92 2.54 6.20 1.45
CA SER A 92 3.34 7.23 0.79
C SER A 92 4.80 7.13 1.20
N ARG A 93 5.68 7.69 0.37
CA ARG A 93 7.09 7.91 0.69
C ARG A 93 7.50 9.37 0.40
N PRO A 94 8.47 9.91 1.12
CA PRO A 94 9.03 11.22 0.80
C PRO A 94 9.79 11.18 -0.53
N ILE A 95 9.78 12.29 -1.27
CA ILE A 95 10.59 12.52 -2.45
C ILE A 95 11.90 13.16 -2.01
N TYR A 96 13.01 12.68 -2.56
CA TYR A 96 14.34 13.18 -2.23
C TYR A 96 14.45 14.70 -2.43
N ASN A 97 14.99 15.38 -1.43
CA ASN A 97 15.20 16.83 -1.39
C ASN A 97 13.92 17.68 -1.63
N SER A 98 12.77 17.18 -1.19
CA SER A 98 11.47 17.83 -1.31
C SER A 98 10.64 17.64 -0.03
N SER A 99 9.67 18.52 0.20
CA SER A 99 8.64 18.32 1.24
C SER A 99 7.41 17.55 0.73
N TYR A 100 7.44 17.11 -0.51
CA TYR A 100 6.35 16.39 -1.14
C TYR A 100 6.47 14.88 -0.82
N GLU A 101 5.33 14.27 -0.50
CA GLU A 101 5.19 12.81 -0.38
C GLU A 101 4.43 12.27 -1.59
N THR A 102 5.00 11.24 -2.22
CA THR A 102 4.36 10.56 -3.34
C THR A 102 3.61 9.33 -2.85
N VAL A 103 2.38 9.15 -3.32
CA VAL A 103 1.55 8.00 -2.95
C VAL A 103 2.06 6.75 -3.64
N LEU A 104 2.36 5.69 -2.88
CA LEU A 104 2.80 4.38 -3.38
C LEU A 104 1.64 3.43 -3.61
N LEU A 105 0.72 3.39 -2.65
CA LEU A 105 -0.46 2.55 -2.68
C LEU A 105 -1.70 3.40 -2.38
N ASN A 106 -2.75 3.21 -3.17
CA ASN A 106 -4.10 3.72 -2.89
C ASN A 106 -5.10 2.66 -3.34
N HIS A 107 -5.49 1.80 -2.40
CA HIS A 107 -6.30 0.62 -2.69
C HIS A 107 -7.49 0.49 -1.77
N GLY A 108 -8.66 0.19 -2.35
CA GLY A 108 -9.89 -0.11 -1.61
C GLY A 108 -10.21 -1.60 -1.65
N ASP A 109 -10.23 -2.25 -0.48
CA ASP A 109 -10.72 -3.61 -0.33
C ASP A 109 -12.15 -3.59 0.25
N ARG A 110 -13.05 -4.32 -0.38
CA ARG A 110 -14.47 -4.34 -0.02
C ARG A 110 -14.91 -5.62 0.66
N GLU A 111 -13.98 -6.54 0.90
CA GLU A 111 -14.28 -7.88 1.38
C GLU A 111 -13.62 -8.14 2.74
N TRP A 112 -13.81 -7.20 3.69
CA TRP A 112 -13.36 -7.34 5.06
C TRP A 112 -14.50 -7.85 5.93
N THR A 113 -14.40 -9.09 6.37
CA THR A 113 -15.26 -9.69 7.40
C THR A 113 -14.35 -10.24 8.48
N PHE A 114 -14.52 -9.82 9.73
CA PHE A 114 -13.63 -10.21 10.83
C PHE A 114 -14.35 -10.17 12.17
N GLU A 115 -13.82 -10.92 13.12
CA GLU A 115 -14.22 -10.86 14.51
C GLU A 115 -13.28 -9.94 15.29
N PHE A 116 -13.83 -9.21 16.26
CA PHE A 116 -13.08 -8.43 17.23
C PHE A 116 -13.77 -8.46 18.58
N PHE A 117 -13.00 -8.79 19.62
CA PHE A 117 -13.51 -8.85 21.01
C PHE A 117 -12.85 -7.75 21.85
N PRO A 118 -13.59 -7.10 22.77
CA PRO A 118 -13.01 -6.12 23.69
C PRO A 118 -11.80 -6.68 24.44
N SER A 119 -10.78 -5.85 24.62
CA SER A 119 -9.51 -6.21 25.27
C SER A 119 -8.72 -7.35 24.58
N GLN A 120 -9.03 -7.67 23.32
CA GLN A 120 -8.29 -8.66 22.54
C GLN A 120 -6.88 -8.13 22.23
N ASN A 121 -5.87 -8.95 22.50
CA ASN A 121 -4.53 -8.73 21.97
C ASN A 121 -4.42 -9.33 20.56
N LEU A 122 -4.08 -8.51 19.58
CA LEU A 122 -3.92 -8.96 18.19
C LEU A 122 -2.50 -9.54 18.02
N GLU A 123 -2.41 -10.81 17.64
CA GLU A 123 -1.13 -11.51 17.44
C GLU A 123 -1.07 -12.14 16.05
N TYR A 124 -0.03 -11.81 15.28
CA TYR A 124 0.21 -12.42 13.98
C TYR A 124 0.98 -13.73 14.12
N SER A 125 0.45 -14.80 13.51
CA SER A 125 1.13 -16.10 13.43
C SER A 125 1.76 -16.31 12.06
N GLN A 126 3.07 -16.55 12.03
CA GLN A 126 3.77 -16.94 10.80
C GLN A 126 3.51 -18.41 10.40
N ASN A 127 2.87 -19.21 11.27
CA ASN A 127 2.73 -20.65 11.11
C ASN A 127 1.34 -21.09 10.64
N GLY A 128 0.57 -20.20 10.01
CA GLY A 128 -0.74 -20.49 9.46
C GLY A 128 -1.80 -19.46 9.85
N PHE A 129 -3.02 -19.68 9.37
CA PHE A 129 -4.17 -18.82 9.65
C PHE A 129 -4.57 -18.92 11.12
N ASN A 130 -4.63 -17.78 11.80
CA ASN A 130 -5.12 -17.67 13.17
C ASN A 130 -6.51 -17.04 13.20
N ASP A 131 -6.63 -15.82 12.74
CA ASP A 131 -7.89 -15.09 12.58
C ASP A 131 -7.84 -14.21 11.32
N ASN A 132 -9.00 -13.76 10.87
CA ASN A 132 -9.07 -13.01 9.62
C ASN A 132 -8.57 -11.57 9.76
N LEU A 133 -8.77 -10.91 10.91
CA LEU A 133 -8.33 -9.53 11.10
C LEU A 133 -6.81 -9.41 11.04
N THR A 134 -6.09 -10.22 11.82
CA THR A 134 -4.62 -10.20 11.83
C THR A 134 -4.04 -10.65 10.49
N SER A 135 -4.70 -11.58 9.78
CA SER A 135 -4.31 -12.00 8.43
C SER A 135 -4.48 -10.87 7.40
N LEU A 136 -5.59 -10.11 7.46
CA LEU A 136 -5.84 -8.96 6.60
C LEU A 136 -4.79 -7.85 6.83
N LEU A 137 -4.53 -7.52 8.09
CA LEU A 137 -3.56 -6.50 8.47
C LEU A 137 -2.13 -6.89 8.04
N ALA A 138 -1.72 -8.11 8.33
CA ALA A 138 -0.40 -8.62 7.94
C ALA A 138 -0.23 -8.70 6.41
N PHE A 139 -1.25 -9.14 5.68
CA PHE A 139 -1.24 -9.16 4.22
C PHE A 139 -0.94 -7.78 3.65
N TYR A 140 -1.69 -6.76 4.06
CA TYR A 140 -1.50 -5.40 3.55
C TYR A 140 -0.20 -4.76 4.05
N SER A 141 0.28 -5.11 5.24
CA SER A 141 1.61 -4.69 5.69
C SER A 141 2.70 -5.18 4.73
N TYR A 142 2.66 -6.44 4.30
CA TYR A 142 3.61 -6.97 3.33
C TYR A 142 3.41 -6.42 1.91
N ILE A 143 2.19 -6.10 1.49
CA ILE A 143 1.95 -5.40 0.21
C ILE A 143 2.54 -3.99 0.23
N ILE A 144 2.34 -3.23 1.31
CA ILE A 144 2.93 -1.89 1.49
C ILE A 144 4.45 -1.97 1.43
N LEU A 145 5.06 -2.86 2.22
CA LEU A 145 6.51 -3.08 2.25
C LEU A 145 7.03 -3.49 0.86
N GLY A 146 6.36 -4.42 0.18
CA GLY A 146 6.76 -4.86 -1.14
C GLY A 146 6.79 -3.73 -2.17
N ILE A 147 5.78 -2.86 -2.17
CA ILE A 147 5.71 -1.71 -3.08
C ILE A 147 6.76 -0.65 -2.70
N ASP A 148 6.97 -0.42 -1.41
CA ASP A 148 7.99 0.52 -0.93
C ASP A 148 9.38 0.07 -1.39
N TYR A 149 9.74 -1.19 -1.16
CA TYR A 149 11.02 -1.75 -1.61
C TYR A 149 11.19 -1.71 -3.12
N ASP A 150 10.14 -2.03 -3.90
CA ASP A 150 10.17 -1.88 -5.37
C ASP A 150 10.38 -0.41 -5.80
N SER A 151 10.07 0.57 -4.96
CA SER A 151 10.29 1.99 -5.26
C SER A 151 11.75 2.44 -5.09
N PHE A 152 12.56 1.68 -4.35
CA PHE A 152 13.98 1.96 -4.09
C PHE A 152 14.93 1.03 -4.83
N GLU A 153 14.52 -0.23 -5.09
CA GLU A 153 15.31 -1.24 -5.77
C GLU A 153 14.45 -2.02 -6.76
N LYS A 154 15.00 -2.33 -7.95
CA LYS A 154 14.28 -3.14 -8.94
C LYS A 154 13.95 -4.51 -8.39
N LEU A 155 12.64 -4.80 -8.30
CA LEU A 155 12.11 -6.04 -7.75
C LEU A 155 12.49 -6.29 -6.28
N GLY A 156 12.88 -5.24 -5.54
CA GLY A 156 13.29 -5.33 -4.14
C GLY A 156 12.19 -5.87 -3.21
N GLY A 157 10.93 -5.69 -3.58
CA GLY A 157 9.77 -6.16 -2.81
C GLY A 157 9.47 -7.65 -2.89
N GLU A 158 10.24 -8.45 -3.65
CA GLU A 158 9.94 -9.86 -3.92
C GLU A 158 9.67 -10.69 -2.66
N GLU A 159 10.54 -10.59 -1.65
CA GLU A 159 10.40 -11.34 -0.39
C GLU A 159 9.09 -10.98 0.33
N ASN A 160 8.72 -9.69 0.33
CA ASN A 160 7.51 -9.21 0.97
C ASN A 160 6.25 -9.71 0.25
N PHE A 161 6.24 -9.71 -1.08
CA PHE A 161 5.13 -10.27 -1.86
C PHE A 161 5.01 -11.79 -1.66
N GLN A 162 6.11 -12.51 -1.49
CA GLN A 162 6.09 -13.96 -1.15
C GLN A 162 5.49 -14.20 0.25
N LYS A 163 5.78 -13.33 1.23
CA LYS A 163 5.14 -13.39 2.56
C LYS A 163 3.64 -13.12 2.48
N ALA A 164 3.22 -12.12 1.68
CA ALA A 164 1.81 -11.86 1.41
C ALA A 164 1.13 -13.06 0.74
N TRP A 165 1.81 -13.72 -0.22
CA TRP A 165 1.31 -14.94 -0.87
C TRP A 165 1.17 -16.11 0.09
N LYS A 166 2.08 -16.24 1.05
CA LYS A 166 1.96 -17.26 2.11
C LYS A 166 0.71 -17.03 2.96
N ILE A 167 0.46 -15.79 3.41
CA ILE A 167 -0.74 -15.44 4.18
C ILE A 167 -2.00 -15.77 3.38
N LEU A 168 -2.02 -15.42 2.10
CA LEU A 168 -3.12 -15.71 1.20
C LEU A 168 -3.40 -17.21 1.15
N ASN A 169 -2.37 -18.04 0.94
CA ASN A 169 -2.53 -19.49 0.88
C ASN A 169 -3.04 -20.07 2.21
N ASP A 170 -2.51 -19.60 3.32
CA ASP A 170 -2.93 -20.03 4.66
C ASP A 170 -4.41 -19.65 4.94
N SER A 171 -4.89 -18.55 4.31
CA SER A 171 -6.25 -18.03 4.51
C SER A 171 -7.30 -18.57 3.53
N GLN A 172 -6.92 -19.24 2.44
CA GLN A 172 -7.86 -19.70 1.39
C GLN A 172 -8.98 -20.60 1.92
N ASN A 173 -8.69 -21.44 2.90
CA ASN A 173 -9.65 -22.38 3.47
C ASN A 173 -10.36 -21.85 4.72
N SER A 174 -10.19 -20.58 5.06
CA SER A 174 -10.79 -19.96 6.24
C SER A 174 -12.30 -19.72 6.14
N GLY A 175 -12.86 -19.76 4.91
CA GLY A 175 -14.26 -19.43 4.64
C GLY A 175 -14.54 -17.95 4.45
N TYR A 176 -13.57 -17.06 4.70
CA TYR A 176 -13.70 -15.63 4.45
C TYR A 176 -13.47 -15.29 2.98
N LYS A 177 -14.21 -14.29 2.46
CA LYS A 177 -14.11 -13.84 1.06
C LYS A 177 -12.80 -13.10 0.78
N GLY A 178 -12.43 -13.04 -0.50
CA GLY A 178 -11.32 -12.23 -1.01
C GLY A 178 -9.95 -12.90 -1.00
N TRP A 179 -9.83 -14.11 -0.46
CA TRP A 179 -8.60 -14.90 -0.44
C TRP A 179 -8.44 -15.87 -1.62
N ASP A 180 -9.47 -16.03 -2.44
CA ASP A 180 -9.49 -16.94 -3.58
C ASP A 180 -9.61 -16.22 -4.94
N GLN A 181 -9.44 -16.97 -6.03
CA GLN A 181 -9.49 -16.44 -7.40
C GLN A 181 -10.91 -16.17 -7.93
N PHE A 182 -11.96 -16.56 -7.22
CA PHE A 182 -13.33 -16.60 -7.75
C PHE A 182 -14.14 -15.32 -7.49
N GLY A 183 -13.65 -14.44 -6.63
CA GLY A 183 -14.30 -13.18 -6.31
C GLY A 183 -14.00 -12.05 -7.29
N SER A 184 -13.92 -10.83 -6.77
CA SER A 184 -13.52 -9.64 -7.51
C SER A 184 -12.10 -9.79 -8.06
N LYS A 185 -11.88 -9.31 -9.31
CA LYS A 185 -10.51 -9.25 -9.88
C LYS A 185 -9.59 -8.22 -9.21
N ASN A 186 -10.10 -7.48 -8.24
CA ASN A 186 -9.33 -6.54 -7.43
C ASN A 186 -9.20 -7.01 -5.98
N ASN A 187 -9.48 -8.30 -5.69
CA ASN A 187 -9.31 -8.86 -4.36
C ASN A 187 -7.83 -9.22 -4.08
N ARG A 188 -7.55 -9.66 -2.86
CA ARG A 188 -6.21 -9.98 -2.35
C ARG A 188 -5.49 -11.06 -3.18
N TYR A 189 -6.24 -12.05 -3.70
CA TYR A 189 -5.67 -13.08 -4.58
C TYR A 189 -5.04 -12.44 -5.83
N TRP A 190 -5.79 -11.62 -6.56
CA TRP A 190 -5.30 -11.03 -7.80
C TRP A 190 -4.25 -9.95 -7.59
N ILE A 191 -4.27 -9.26 -6.44
CA ILE A 191 -3.19 -8.35 -6.07
C ILE A 191 -1.88 -9.13 -5.98
N CYS A 192 -1.85 -10.16 -5.14
CA CYS A 192 -0.64 -10.91 -4.86
C CYS A 192 -0.16 -11.70 -6.09
N GLU A 193 -1.08 -12.34 -6.83
CA GLU A 193 -0.78 -13.02 -8.08
C GLU A 193 -0.13 -12.07 -9.08
N ASN A 194 -0.65 -10.86 -9.25
CA ASN A 194 -0.10 -9.91 -10.22
C ASN A 194 1.29 -9.40 -9.82
N PHE A 195 1.55 -9.13 -8.54
CA PHE A 195 2.88 -8.71 -8.09
C PHE A 195 3.94 -9.80 -8.26
N LEU A 196 3.56 -11.08 -8.21
CA LEU A 196 4.47 -12.22 -8.37
C LEU A 196 4.51 -12.80 -9.79
N ASN A 197 3.60 -12.40 -10.67
CA ASN A 197 3.52 -12.96 -12.02
C ASN A 197 4.56 -12.31 -12.96
N PRO A 198 5.42 -13.10 -13.61
CA PRO A 198 6.45 -12.59 -14.54
C PRO A 198 5.92 -11.67 -15.65
N LYS A 199 4.62 -11.76 -16.01
CA LYS A 199 4.00 -10.87 -17.01
C LYS A 199 4.03 -9.41 -16.59
N PHE A 200 4.05 -9.14 -15.29
CA PHE A 200 3.97 -7.80 -14.72
C PHE A 200 5.30 -7.28 -14.15
N VAL A 201 6.40 -7.98 -14.39
CA VAL A 201 7.74 -7.53 -13.95
C VAL A 201 8.02 -6.10 -14.40
N GLY A 202 7.68 -5.73 -15.64
CA GLY A 202 7.85 -4.37 -16.14
C GLY A 202 7.03 -3.31 -15.38
N VAL A 203 5.89 -3.68 -14.79
CA VAL A 203 5.12 -2.75 -13.93
C VAL A 203 5.85 -2.55 -12.59
N ARG A 204 6.43 -3.59 -12.00
CA ARG A 204 7.26 -3.50 -10.79
C ARG A 204 8.54 -2.68 -11.04
N GLU A 205 9.21 -2.91 -12.17
CA GLU A 205 10.35 -2.09 -12.57
C GLU A 205 9.97 -0.62 -12.79
N ALA A 206 8.72 -0.36 -13.23
CA ALA A 206 8.23 0.99 -13.36
C ALA A 206 8.08 1.70 -12.00
N TYR A 207 7.76 1.00 -10.89
CA TYR A 207 7.81 1.62 -9.56
C TYR A 207 9.20 2.17 -9.24
N TYR A 208 10.25 1.39 -9.48
CA TYR A 208 11.63 1.84 -9.29
C TYR A 208 11.96 3.05 -10.18
N ASN A 209 11.75 2.93 -11.48
CA ASN A 209 12.13 3.97 -12.42
C ASN A 209 11.33 5.26 -12.20
N TYR A 210 10.02 5.14 -11.95
CA TYR A 210 9.13 6.28 -11.68
C TYR A 210 9.59 7.06 -10.45
N HIS A 211 9.91 6.35 -9.36
CA HIS A 211 10.24 7.02 -8.11
C HIS A 211 11.70 7.46 -8.06
N LEU A 212 12.65 6.53 -8.13
CA LEU A 212 14.07 6.85 -7.93
C LEU A 212 14.67 7.63 -9.09
N GLN A 213 14.31 7.31 -10.33
CA GLN A 213 14.86 7.98 -11.50
C GLN A 213 13.99 9.14 -12.01
N GLY A 214 12.69 9.10 -11.76
CA GLY A 214 11.76 10.15 -12.11
C GLY A 214 11.55 11.16 -11.00
N MET A 215 10.78 10.80 -9.97
CA MET A 215 10.32 11.74 -8.94
C MET A 215 11.43 12.30 -8.06
N ASP A 216 12.40 11.48 -7.64
CA ASP A 216 13.51 11.93 -6.79
C ASP A 216 14.45 12.91 -7.51
N LEU A 217 14.44 12.94 -8.84
CA LEU A 217 15.17 13.90 -9.66
C LEU A 217 14.33 15.09 -10.13
N TYR A 218 13.01 15.04 -9.94
CA TYR A 218 12.07 16.00 -10.53
C TYR A 218 12.37 17.45 -10.14
N TYR A 219 12.74 17.70 -8.89
CA TYR A 219 13.10 19.06 -8.43
C TYR A 219 14.30 19.65 -9.16
N SER A 220 15.32 18.84 -9.45
CA SER A 220 16.56 19.28 -10.08
C SER A 220 16.57 19.25 -11.60
N LYS A 221 15.78 18.30 -12.19
CA LYS A 221 15.75 18.03 -13.64
C LYS A 221 14.32 17.69 -14.11
N PRO A 222 13.40 18.65 -14.08
CA PRO A 222 11.99 18.36 -14.36
C PRO A 222 11.72 17.80 -15.77
N GLU A 223 12.40 18.31 -16.80
CA GLU A 223 12.22 17.84 -18.18
C GLU A 223 12.73 16.41 -18.39
N ASP A 224 13.93 16.09 -17.84
CA ASP A 224 14.49 14.72 -17.89
C ASP A 224 13.57 13.75 -17.14
N SER A 225 13.09 14.15 -15.98
CA SER A 225 12.16 13.36 -15.16
C SER A 225 10.83 13.11 -15.87
N GLN A 226 10.27 14.13 -16.55
CA GLN A 226 9.06 13.96 -17.36
C GLN A 226 9.29 12.93 -18.49
N GLY A 227 10.44 12.95 -19.13
CA GLY A 227 10.81 11.96 -20.15
C GLY A 227 10.83 10.54 -19.58
N ILE A 228 11.53 10.34 -18.45
CA ILE A 228 11.61 9.04 -17.76
C ILE A 228 10.21 8.53 -17.33
N ILE A 229 9.40 9.42 -16.76
CA ILE A 229 8.03 9.06 -16.34
C ILE A 229 7.20 8.66 -17.56
N LEU A 230 7.29 9.40 -18.67
CA LEU A 230 6.55 9.10 -19.90
C LEU A 230 6.93 7.73 -20.50
N ASP A 231 8.23 7.42 -20.55
CA ASP A 231 8.74 6.12 -21.01
C ASP A 231 8.18 4.98 -20.15
N ASN A 232 8.13 5.17 -18.81
CA ASN A 232 7.55 4.19 -17.91
C ASN A 232 6.05 4.00 -18.12
N LEU A 233 5.30 5.08 -18.33
CA LEU A 233 3.88 5.00 -18.65
C LEU A 233 3.63 4.26 -19.95
N SER A 234 4.47 4.49 -20.97
CA SER A 234 4.42 3.77 -22.24
C SER A 234 4.65 2.26 -22.06
N ALA A 235 5.65 1.89 -21.25
CA ALA A 235 5.94 0.49 -20.94
C ALA A 235 4.78 -0.19 -20.18
N ILE A 236 4.18 0.50 -19.20
CA ILE A 236 2.99 0.00 -18.48
C ILE A 236 1.82 -0.17 -19.45
N ASN A 237 1.61 0.78 -20.38
CA ASN A 237 0.53 0.71 -21.37
C ASN A 237 0.69 -0.45 -22.33
N GLU A 238 1.92 -0.78 -22.75
CA GLU A 238 2.19 -1.98 -23.55
C GLU A 238 1.81 -3.26 -22.80
N ILE A 239 2.10 -3.34 -21.50
CA ILE A 239 1.71 -4.49 -20.67
C ILE A 239 0.17 -4.53 -20.51
N ASN A 240 -0.47 -3.37 -20.28
CA ASN A 240 -1.91 -3.25 -20.14
C ASN A 240 -2.68 -3.71 -21.38
N SER A 241 -2.17 -3.41 -22.58
CA SER A 241 -2.79 -3.83 -23.85
C SER A 241 -2.93 -5.35 -23.99
N LYS A 242 -2.03 -6.11 -23.35
CA LYS A 242 -2.00 -7.58 -23.32
C LYS A 242 -2.69 -8.17 -22.08
N ASN A 243 -2.87 -7.38 -21.01
CA ASN A 243 -3.36 -7.82 -19.70
C ASN A 243 -4.34 -6.79 -19.12
N PHE A 244 -5.40 -6.52 -19.86
CA PHE A 244 -6.37 -5.48 -19.51
C PHE A 244 -7.01 -5.69 -18.14
N ASN A 245 -7.18 -4.60 -17.39
CA ASN A 245 -7.83 -4.56 -16.08
C ASN A 245 -7.12 -5.44 -15.01
N SER A 246 -5.79 -5.47 -15.01
CA SER A 246 -5.02 -6.15 -13.98
C SER A 246 -4.94 -5.34 -12.69
N SER A 247 -4.95 -6.02 -11.52
CA SER A 247 -4.92 -5.37 -10.21
C SER A 247 -3.70 -4.49 -10.01
N ILE A 248 -2.52 -4.93 -10.43
CA ILE A 248 -1.27 -4.18 -10.23
C ILE A 248 -1.27 -2.84 -11.00
N ILE A 249 -1.80 -2.84 -12.24
CA ILE A 249 -1.90 -1.61 -13.04
C ILE A 249 -2.96 -0.67 -12.45
N ASN A 250 -4.10 -1.22 -12.01
CA ASN A 250 -5.13 -0.42 -11.33
C ASN A 250 -4.59 0.22 -10.04
N ILE A 251 -3.80 -0.50 -9.25
CA ILE A 251 -3.15 0.01 -8.04
C ILE A 251 -2.20 1.16 -8.39
N PHE A 252 -1.35 0.98 -9.41
CA PHE A 252 -0.45 2.04 -9.88
C PHE A 252 -1.22 3.30 -10.31
N ILE A 253 -2.23 3.14 -11.16
CA ILE A 253 -3.03 4.28 -11.65
C ILE A 253 -3.77 4.97 -10.52
N ASN A 254 -4.39 4.24 -9.60
CA ASN A 254 -5.10 4.82 -8.45
C ASN A 254 -4.17 5.66 -7.56
N ALA A 255 -2.91 5.25 -7.42
CA ALA A 255 -1.91 5.98 -6.66
C ALA A 255 -1.40 7.22 -7.43
N LYS A 256 -1.27 7.15 -8.77
CA LYS A 256 -0.49 8.10 -9.56
C LYS A 256 -1.29 9.03 -10.47
N ALA A 257 -2.57 8.78 -10.73
CA ALA A 257 -3.34 9.54 -11.71
C ALA A 257 -3.31 11.07 -11.48
N ASN A 258 -3.50 11.52 -10.24
CA ASN A 258 -3.44 12.95 -9.91
C ASN A 258 -2.03 13.52 -10.02
N GLU A 259 -1.02 12.78 -9.55
CA GLU A 259 0.38 13.17 -9.58
C GLU A 259 0.86 13.32 -11.03
N ILE A 260 0.59 12.33 -11.88
CA ILE A 260 0.91 12.34 -13.31
C ILE A 260 0.25 13.50 -14.02
N THR A 261 -1.05 13.75 -13.74
CA THR A 261 -1.76 14.90 -14.31
C THR A 261 -1.05 16.22 -13.99
N ASN A 262 -0.62 16.40 -12.73
CA ASN A 262 0.08 17.62 -12.32
C ASN A 262 1.49 17.73 -12.93
N ILE A 263 2.24 16.63 -13.04
CA ILE A 263 3.56 16.58 -13.65
C ILE A 263 3.53 17.05 -15.09
N PHE A 264 2.58 16.53 -15.88
CA PHE A 264 2.50 16.82 -17.31
C PHE A 264 1.76 18.11 -17.64
N LYS A 265 1.03 18.70 -16.71
CA LYS A 265 0.42 20.03 -16.90
C LYS A 265 1.45 21.13 -17.22
N GLY A 266 2.68 21.00 -16.75
CA GLY A 266 3.80 21.92 -17.05
C GLY A 266 4.69 21.48 -18.22
N ALA A 267 4.41 20.37 -18.89
CA ALA A 267 5.25 19.84 -19.95
C ALA A 267 5.09 20.54 -21.32
N SER A 268 5.95 20.20 -22.27
CA SER A 268 5.81 20.64 -23.65
C SER A 268 4.51 20.13 -24.30
N LEU A 269 3.97 20.82 -25.30
CA LEU A 269 2.72 20.45 -25.94
C LEU A 269 2.72 19.00 -26.49
N ASN A 270 3.84 18.55 -27.03
CA ASN A 270 3.97 17.18 -27.56
C ASN A 270 3.93 16.16 -26.42
N THR A 271 4.71 16.40 -25.36
CA THR A 271 4.75 15.58 -24.15
C THR A 271 3.39 15.49 -23.46
N LYS A 272 2.66 16.62 -23.37
CA LYS A 272 1.28 16.66 -22.84
C LYS A 272 0.34 15.74 -23.61
N ARG A 273 0.37 15.83 -24.95
CA ARG A 273 -0.50 15.02 -25.80
C ARG A 273 -0.21 13.53 -25.67
N GLU A 274 1.06 13.18 -25.64
CA GLU A 274 1.49 11.79 -25.47
C GLU A 274 1.07 11.23 -24.10
N ALA A 275 1.36 11.95 -23.02
CA ALA A 275 0.93 11.58 -21.68
C ALA A 275 -0.60 11.44 -21.57
N TYR A 276 -1.35 12.39 -22.14
CA TYR A 276 -2.80 12.34 -22.19
C TYR A 276 -3.32 11.08 -22.88
N ASN A 277 -2.78 10.75 -24.05
CA ASN A 277 -3.20 9.58 -24.81
C ASN A 277 -2.93 8.29 -24.02
N ILE A 278 -1.72 8.13 -23.48
CA ILE A 278 -1.35 6.96 -22.68
C ILE A 278 -2.25 6.83 -21.44
N MET A 279 -2.44 7.92 -20.69
CA MET A 279 -3.25 7.88 -19.48
C MET A 279 -4.72 7.58 -19.75
N THR A 280 -5.26 8.08 -20.87
CA THR A 280 -6.64 7.82 -21.28
C THR A 280 -6.81 6.35 -21.72
N GLU A 281 -5.80 5.73 -22.35
CA GLU A 281 -5.80 4.31 -22.66
C GLU A 281 -5.67 3.44 -21.41
N LEU A 282 -4.80 3.82 -20.46
CA LEU A 282 -4.60 3.10 -19.21
C LEU A 282 -5.84 3.13 -18.31
N SER A 283 -6.53 4.27 -18.26
CA SER A 283 -7.70 4.44 -17.39
C SER A 283 -8.75 5.36 -18.03
N PRO A 284 -9.58 4.84 -18.94
CA PRO A 284 -10.62 5.63 -19.62
C PRO A 284 -11.63 6.27 -18.65
N SER A 285 -11.86 5.64 -17.49
CA SER A 285 -12.77 6.18 -16.47
C SER A 285 -12.30 7.49 -15.83
N ASN A 286 -11.00 7.80 -15.93
CA ASN A 286 -10.39 9.01 -15.39
C ASN A 286 -10.12 10.09 -16.48
N SER A 287 -10.73 9.98 -17.66
CA SER A 287 -10.50 10.90 -18.79
C SER A 287 -10.73 12.37 -18.43
N ASP A 288 -11.75 12.68 -17.60
CA ASP A 288 -12.01 14.05 -17.14
C ASP A 288 -10.86 14.63 -16.30
N LEU A 289 -10.20 13.80 -15.51
CA LEU A 289 -8.99 14.20 -14.78
C LEU A 289 -7.85 14.49 -15.76
N PHE A 290 -7.64 13.62 -16.74
CA PHE A 290 -6.53 13.71 -17.69
C PHE A 290 -6.70 14.87 -18.70
N ASN A 291 -7.92 15.35 -18.96
CA ASN A 291 -8.14 16.56 -19.76
C ASN A 291 -7.35 17.77 -19.21
N LYS A 292 -7.12 17.80 -17.90
CA LYS A 292 -6.32 18.86 -17.24
C LYS A 292 -4.85 18.86 -17.64
N ILE A 293 -4.32 17.77 -18.22
CA ILE A 293 -2.96 17.73 -18.80
C ILE A 293 -2.86 18.68 -19.99
N LEU A 294 -3.93 18.81 -20.77
CA LEU A 294 -3.95 19.60 -22.00
C LEU A 294 -4.22 21.10 -21.73
N GLU A 295 -4.67 21.47 -20.53
CA GLU A 295 -4.82 22.86 -20.08
C GLU A 295 -3.43 23.47 -19.77
#